data_8e0c189df6d0bfb6b84f7c80372a6ce6
#
_entry.id   8e0c189df6d0bfb6b84f7c80372a6ce6
#
_cell.length_a   1.000
_cell.length_b   1.000
_cell.length_c   1.000
_cell.angle_alpha   90.00
_cell.angle_beta   90.00
_cell.angle_gamma   90.00
#
_symmetry.space_group_name_H-M   'P 1'
#
loop_
_entity.id
_entity.type
_entity.pdbx_description
1 polymer ?
#
loop_
_entity_poly.entity_id
_entity_poly.type
_entity_poly.pdbx_seq_one_letter_code
_entity_poly.pdbx_strand_id
1 'polypeptide(L)'
;MDTNWFIVAGVAFVLFLIIVWFIAKSNQMSRYLVIIEESKKNVDIALGKRYDTILEMLKVAKSYAKHEKELLVNLVKLRQGASLTETNDAMASQEDAIRRIFAVGESYPQMLSSQQFLNLQNDIAKENDQLAASKRIVNSNISILNQLVVTFPVSIVAAIRGIKQVEFLREDISEKKDISGFDYSV
;
A
#
# COMPACT_ATOMS: atom_id res chain seq x y z
N MET A 1 30.56 22.02 -52.11
CA MET A 1 29.29 21.94 -51.36
C MET A 1 29.54 21.07 -50.14
N ASP A 2 29.43 21.63 -49.05
CA ASP A 2 30.36 21.63 -47.91
C ASP A 2 30.18 20.47 -46.95
N THR A 3 31.22 19.71 -46.68
CA THR A 3 31.37 18.68 -45.64
C THR A 3 30.79 19.17 -44.31
N ASN A 4 30.89 20.48 -44.03
CA ASN A 4 30.35 21.14 -42.82
C ASN A 4 28.82 21.04 -42.71
N TRP A 5 28.07 21.05 -43.84
CA TRP A 5 26.63 20.93 -43.83
C TRP A 5 26.17 19.53 -43.37
N PHE A 6 26.84 18.49 -43.81
CA PHE A 6 26.53 17.14 -43.37
C PHE A 6 26.83 16.90 -41.89
N ILE A 7 27.90 17.53 -41.40
CA ILE A 7 28.24 17.49 -39.96
C ILE A 7 27.16 18.25 -39.14
N VAL A 8 26.72 19.41 -39.56
CA VAL A 8 25.67 20.18 -38.89
C VAL A 8 24.35 19.44 -38.89
N ALA A 9 23.97 18.85 -40.06
CA ALA A 9 22.75 18.02 -40.16
C ALA A 9 22.81 16.77 -39.26
N GLY A 10 23.97 16.11 -39.20
CA GLY A 10 24.19 14.97 -38.32
C GLY A 10 24.05 15.32 -36.83
N VAL A 11 24.67 16.43 -36.41
CA VAL A 11 24.55 16.91 -35.02
C VAL A 11 23.11 17.29 -34.68
N ALA A 12 22.41 18.00 -35.59
CA ALA A 12 21.00 18.36 -35.39
C ALA A 12 20.11 17.14 -35.25
N PHE A 13 20.36 16.10 -36.06
CA PHE A 13 19.62 14.84 -36.00
C PHE A 13 19.85 14.11 -34.64
N VAL A 14 21.11 14.05 -34.17
CA VAL A 14 21.40 13.44 -32.85
C VAL A 14 20.73 14.22 -31.72
N LEU A 15 20.77 15.55 -31.75
CA LEU A 15 20.05 16.37 -30.76
C LEU A 15 18.56 16.13 -30.78
N PHE A 16 17.96 16.02 -31.96
CA PHE A 16 16.55 15.69 -32.10
C PHE A 16 16.22 14.34 -31.46
N LEU A 17 17.03 13.30 -31.69
CA LEU A 17 16.83 11.99 -31.07
C LEU A 17 16.91 12.06 -29.53
N ILE A 18 17.84 12.83 -28.99
CA ILE A 18 17.97 13.04 -27.53
C ILE A 18 16.73 13.72 -26.97
N ILE A 19 16.19 14.73 -27.66
CA ILE A 19 14.97 15.43 -27.22
C ILE A 19 13.78 14.47 -27.22
N VAL A 20 13.58 13.69 -28.28
CA VAL A 20 12.50 12.71 -28.40
C VAL A 20 12.59 11.66 -27.27
N TRP A 21 13.82 11.16 -27.04
CA TRP A 21 14.10 10.22 -25.96
C TRP A 21 13.78 10.82 -24.58
N PHE A 22 14.20 12.07 -24.33
CA PHE A 22 13.93 12.79 -23.09
C PHE A 22 12.43 12.92 -22.83
N ILE A 23 11.65 13.34 -23.85
CA ILE A 23 10.20 13.48 -23.76
C ILE A 23 9.56 12.11 -23.46
N ALA A 24 9.99 11.06 -24.16
CA ALA A 24 9.45 9.70 -23.95
C ALA A 24 9.68 9.22 -22.51
N LYS A 25 10.90 9.41 -21.97
CA LYS A 25 11.21 9.02 -20.58
C LYS A 25 10.51 9.88 -19.53
N SER A 26 10.39 11.18 -19.79
CA SER A 26 9.61 12.09 -18.97
C SER A 26 8.14 11.67 -18.88
N ASN A 27 7.52 11.37 -20.01
CA ASN A 27 6.14 10.91 -20.06
C ASN A 27 5.95 9.53 -19.39
N GLN A 28 6.93 8.64 -19.52
CA GLN A 28 6.92 7.34 -18.86
C GLN A 28 6.86 7.49 -17.33
N MET A 29 7.70 8.35 -16.74
CA MET A 29 7.68 8.62 -15.30
C MET A 29 6.35 9.24 -14.85
N SER A 30 5.83 10.21 -15.61
CA SER A 30 4.54 10.83 -15.31
C SER A 30 3.40 9.81 -15.29
N ARG A 31 3.40 8.84 -16.22
CA ARG A 31 2.43 7.74 -16.23
C ARG A 31 2.53 6.88 -14.97
N TYR A 32 3.73 6.52 -14.52
CA TYR A 32 3.89 5.74 -13.30
C TYR A 32 3.43 6.49 -12.06
N LEU A 33 3.62 7.80 -11.98
CA LEU A 33 3.05 8.61 -10.88
C LEU A 33 1.53 8.50 -10.84
N VAL A 34 0.86 8.59 -12.00
CA VAL A 34 -0.59 8.44 -12.10
C VAL A 34 -1.04 7.03 -11.72
N ILE A 35 -0.35 5.98 -12.21
CA ILE A 35 -0.65 4.58 -11.89
C ILE A 35 -0.49 4.30 -10.39
N ILE A 36 0.52 4.90 -9.74
CA ILE A 36 0.71 4.79 -8.29
C ILE A 36 -0.48 5.42 -7.56
N GLU A 37 -0.90 6.63 -7.93
CA GLU A 37 -2.06 7.28 -7.32
C GLU A 37 -3.36 6.51 -7.56
N GLU A 38 -3.54 5.91 -8.72
CA GLU A 38 -4.69 5.06 -9.02
C GLU A 38 -4.65 3.76 -8.18
N SER A 39 -3.49 3.12 -8.07
CA SER A 39 -3.36 1.90 -7.27
C SER A 39 -3.53 2.15 -5.77
N LYS A 40 -3.17 3.32 -5.25
CA LYS A 40 -3.46 3.72 -3.87
C LYS A 40 -4.96 3.76 -3.57
N LYS A 41 -5.79 4.21 -4.53
CA LYS A 41 -7.25 4.21 -4.35
C LYS A 41 -7.81 2.80 -4.12
N ASN A 42 -7.20 1.78 -4.71
CA ASN A 42 -7.59 0.39 -4.45
C ASN A 42 -7.27 -0.04 -3.01
N VAL A 43 -6.15 0.45 -2.44
CA VAL A 43 -5.82 0.26 -1.02
C VAL A 43 -6.84 0.96 -0.14
N ASP A 44 -7.21 2.20 -0.45
CA ASP A 44 -8.21 2.95 0.31
C ASP A 44 -9.59 2.27 0.30
N ILE A 45 -9.98 1.70 -0.85
CA ILE A 45 -11.23 0.92 -0.97
C ILE A 45 -11.16 -0.35 -0.10
N ALA A 46 -10.03 -1.06 -0.11
CA ALA A 46 -9.84 -2.25 0.72
C ALA A 46 -9.87 -1.91 2.21
N LEU A 47 -9.21 -0.81 2.61
CA LEU A 47 -9.24 -0.30 3.99
C LEU A 47 -10.64 0.13 4.41
N GLY A 48 -11.41 0.75 3.52
CA GLY A 48 -12.80 1.13 3.79
C GLY A 48 -13.69 -0.08 4.07
N LYS A 49 -13.61 -1.13 3.26
CA LYS A 49 -14.35 -2.38 3.48
C LYS A 49 -13.97 -3.04 4.81
N ARG A 50 -12.66 -3.18 5.04
CA ARG A 50 -12.14 -3.74 6.30
C ARG A 50 -12.62 -2.95 7.51
N TYR A 51 -12.64 -1.62 7.42
CA TYR A 51 -13.20 -0.77 8.46
C TYR A 51 -14.67 -1.06 8.75
N ASP A 52 -15.49 -1.21 7.72
CA ASP A 52 -16.92 -1.50 7.86
C ASP A 52 -17.14 -2.85 8.57
N THR A 53 -16.36 -3.89 8.19
CA THR A 53 -16.40 -5.20 8.85
C THR A 53 -15.95 -5.12 10.32
N ILE A 54 -14.89 -4.35 10.62
CA ILE A 54 -14.44 -4.11 12.02
C ILE A 54 -15.56 -3.44 12.84
N LEU A 55 -16.29 -2.49 12.26
CA LEU A 55 -17.44 -1.87 12.94
C LEU A 55 -18.54 -2.88 13.26
N GLU A 56 -18.84 -3.80 12.34
CA GLU A 56 -19.82 -4.87 12.58
C GLU A 56 -19.32 -5.84 13.69
N MET A 57 -18.03 -6.24 13.64
CA MET A 57 -17.44 -7.06 14.71
C MET A 57 -17.55 -6.38 16.07
N LEU A 58 -17.31 -5.07 16.14
CA LEU A 58 -17.49 -4.29 17.37
C LEU A 58 -18.92 -4.23 17.86
N LYS A 59 -19.91 -4.12 16.96
CA LYS A 59 -21.33 -4.17 17.34
C LYS A 59 -21.67 -5.52 17.96
N VAL A 60 -21.17 -6.61 17.39
CA VAL A 60 -21.33 -7.94 17.96
C VAL A 60 -20.67 -8.00 19.34
N ALA A 61 -19.40 -7.61 19.46
CA ALA A 61 -18.67 -7.64 20.71
C ALA A 61 -19.39 -6.85 21.82
N LYS A 62 -19.92 -5.66 21.50
CA LYS A 62 -20.72 -4.84 22.44
C LYS A 62 -22.00 -5.51 22.90
N SER A 63 -22.63 -6.35 22.09
CA SER A 63 -23.85 -7.06 22.49
C SER A 63 -23.60 -8.05 23.64
N TYR A 64 -22.37 -8.60 23.69
CA TYR A 64 -21.91 -9.52 24.74
C TYR A 64 -21.21 -8.80 25.89
N ALA A 65 -20.42 -7.78 25.61
CA ALA A 65 -19.55 -7.07 26.56
C ALA A 65 -20.05 -5.64 26.83
N LYS A 66 -21.28 -5.48 27.33
CA LYS A 66 -21.95 -4.16 27.53
C LYS A 66 -21.21 -3.19 28.46
N HIS A 67 -20.31 -3.68 29.30
CA HIS A 67 -19.60 -2.89 30.30
C HIS A 67 -18.16 -2.54 29.93
N GLU A 68 -17.65 -3.06 28.80
CA GLU A 68 -16.29 -2.79 28.34
C GLU A 68 -16.19 -1.43 27.64
N LYS A 69 -15.82 -0.39 28.39
CA LYS A 69 -15.67 0.98 27.87
C LYS A 69 -14.49 1.14 26.90
N GLU A 70 -13.48 0.28 26.99
CA GLU A 70 -12.24 0.38 26.19
C GLU A 70 -12.44 0.02 24.71
N LEU A 71 -13.50 -0.70 24.35
CA LEU A 71 -13.81 -1.06 22.97
C LEU A 71 -14.14 0.16 22.08
N LEU A 72 -14.34 1.34 22.67
CA LEU A 72 -14.95 2.49 21.97
C LEU A 72 -13.99 3.61 21.54
N VAL A 73 -12.76 3.65 22.08
CA VAL A 73 -12.06 4.94 22.20
C VAL A 73 -11.34 5.42 20.94
N ASN A 74 -11.08 4.61 19.90
CA ASN A 74 -10.20 5.05 18.81
C ASN A 74 -10.69 4.77 17.37
N LEU A 75 -11.95 4.46 17.13
CA LEU A 75 -12.44 4.09 15.79
C LEU A 75 -12.51 5.25 14.78
N VAL A 76 -12.53 6.50 15.24
CA VAL A 76 -12.68 7.65 14.33
C VAL A 76 -11.44 7.90 13.46
N LYS A 77 -10.26 7.46 13.90
CA LYS A 77 -9.01 7.63 13.17
C LYS A 77 -8.78 6.61 12.03
N LEU A 78 -9.65 5.60 11.92
CA LEU A 78 -9.43 4.44 11.06
C LEU A 78 -9.81 4.65 9.59
N ARG A 79 -10.40 5.77 9.21
CA ARG A 79 -11.09 5.92 7.91
C ARG A 79 -10.36 6.78 6.88
N GLN A 80 -9.32 7.52 7.23
CA GLN A 80 -8.74 8.52 6.31
C GLN A 80 -7.23 8.32 6.13
N GLY A 81 -6.82 8.04 4.89
CA GLY A 81 -5.44 8.05 4.45
C GLY A 81 -5.31 8.83 3.15
N ALA A 82 -4.94 10.12 3.20
CA ALA A 82 -4.62 10.90 2.02
C ALA A 82 -3.15 10.76 1.62
N SER A 83 -2.27 10.33 2.54
CA SER A 83 -0.84 10.11 2.33
C SER A 83 -0.45 8.65 2.60
N LEU A 84 0.74 8.24 2.14
CA LEU A 84 1.28 6.90 2.43
C LEU A 84 1.46 6.65 3.93
N THR A 85 1.84 7.68 4.69
CA THR A 85 1.98 7.61 6.14
C THR A 85 0.64 7.38 6.81
N GLU A 86 -0.39 8.15 6.44
CA GLU A 86 -1.75 8.00 6.96
C GLU A 86 -2.36 6.64 6.61
N THR A 87 -2.09 6.13 5.41
CA THR A 87 -2.50 4.77 5.00
C THR A 87 -1.85 3.71 5.88
N ASN A 88 -0.55 3.84 6.18
CA ASN A 88 0.16 2.93 7.09
C ASN A 88 -0.39 3.01 8.51
N ASP A 89 -0.72 4.21 9.00
CA ASP A 89 -1.28 4.42 10.34
C ASP A 89 -2.70 3.86 10.44
N ALA A 90 -3.51 4.00 9.39
CA ALA A 90 -4.84 3.41 9.30
C ALA A 90 -4.78 1.88 9.36
N MET A 91 -3.86 1.26 8.62
CA MET A 91 -3.65 -0.20 8.66
C MET A 91 -3.28 -0.68 10.07
N ALA A 92 -2.31 -0.02 10.73
CA ALA A 92 -1.88 -0.36 12.08
C ALA A 92 -3.02 -0.21 13.11
N SER A 93 -3.82 0.85 12.98
CA SER A 93 -4.94 1.11 13.88
C SER A 93 -6.07 0.10 13.71
N GLN A 94 -6.36 -0.33 12.48
CA GLN A 94 -7.34 -1.39 12.21
C GLN A 94 -6.89 -2.74 12.78
N GLU A 95 -5.59 -3.06 12.66
CA GLU A 95 -5.01 -4.27 13.23
C GLU A 95 -5.12 -4.29 14.76
N ASP A 96 -4.83 -3.15 15.42
CA ASP A 96 -5.00 -3.02 16.86
C ASP A 96 -6.47 -3.20 17.30
N ALA A 97 -7.41 -2.63 16.53
CA ALA A 97 -8.83 -2.80 16.79
C ALA A 97 -9.28 -4.27 16.71
N ILE A 98 -8.83 -4.99 15.70
CA ILE A 98 -9.12 -6.43 15.54
C ILE A 98 -8.57 -7.22 16.74
N ARG A 99 -7.30 -6.98 17.11
CA ARG A 99 -6.68 -7.65 18.28
C ARG A 99 -7.47 -7.43 19.57
N ARG A 100 -7.93 -6.20 19.82
CA ARG A 100 -8.75 -5.89 20.99
C ARG A 100 -10.09 -6.59 20.98
N ILE A 101 -10.75 -6.68 19.81
CA ILE A 101 -12.01 -7.42 19.68
C ILE A 101 -11.81 -8.88 20.04
N PHE A 102 -10.73 -9.51 19.56
CA PHE A 102 -10.42 -10.90 19.89
C PHE A 102 -10.07 -11.11 21.36
N ALA A 103 -9.31 -10.19 21.97
CA ALA A 103 -8.99 -10.24 23.39
C ALA A 103 -10.25 -10.18 24.27
N VAL A 104 -11.24 -9.36 23.89
CA VAL A 104 -12.56 -9.37 24.56
C VAL A 104 -13.26 -10.70 24.35
N GLY A 105 -13.17 -11.28 23.13
CA GLY A 105 -13.75 -12.57 22.83
C GLY A 105 -13.26 -13.72 23.71
N GLU A 106 -12.01 -13.67 24.18
CA GLU A 106 -11.46 -14.65 25.11
C GLU A 106 -12.27 -14.68 26.43
N SER A 107 -12.76 -13.53 26.90
CA SER A 107 -13.61 -13.40 28.07
C SER A 107 -15.09 -13.78 27.79
N TYR A 108 -15.49 -13.82 26.54
CA TYR A 108 -16.86 -14.13 26.09
C TYR A 108 -16.87 -15.21 25.00
N PRO A 109 -16.63 -16.49 25.34
CA PRO A 109 -16.50 -17.57 24.33
C PRO A 109 -17.75 -17.76 23.47
N GLN A 110 -18.92 -17.43 23.99
CA GLN A 110 -20.20 -17.48 23.26
C GLN A 110 -20.24 -16.47 22.10
N MET A 111 -19.53 -15.33 22.22
CA MET A 111 -19.37 -14.39 21.13
C MET A 111 -18.55 -14.99 19.98
N LEU A 112 -17.40 -15.57 20.31
CA LEU A 112 -16.50 -16.20 19.31
C LEU A 112 -17.17 -17.37 18.57
N SER A 113 -18.03 -18.13 19.25
CA SER A 113 -18.76 -19.27 18.67
C SER A 113 -20.04 -18.86 17.96
N SER A 114 -20.47 -17.60 18.02
CA SER A 114 -21.67 -17.15 17.32
C SER A 114 -21.49 -17.18 15.80
N GLN A 115 -22.49 -17.64 15.07
CA GLN A 115 -22.43 -17.72 13.61
C GLN A 115 -22.15 -16.36 12.96
N GLN A 116 -22.69 -15.28 13.53
CA GLN A 116 -22.47 -13.94 13.04
C GLN A 116 -21.01 -13.53 13.17
N PHE A 117 -20.36 -13.81 14.31
CA PHE A 117 -18.94 -13.48 14.51
C PHE A 117 -18.03 -14.32 13.61
N LEU A 118 -18.33 -15.60 13.43
CA LEU A 118 -17.60 -16.48 12.52
C LEU A 118 -17.68 -16.00 11.06
N ASN A 119 -18.83 -15.53 10.62
CA ASN A 119 -18.96 -14.95 9.28
C ASN A 119 -18.09 -13.69 9.12
N LEU A 120 -18.11 -12.79 10.11
CA LEU A 120 -17.27 -11.57 10.11
C LEU A 120 -15.78 -11.89 10.15
N GLN A 121 -15.35 -12.95 10.87
CA GLN A 121 -13.97 -13.43 10.82
C GLN A 121 -13.55 -13.87 9.41
N ASN A 122 -14.43 -14.60 8.72
CA ASN A 122 -14.17 -15.02 7.34
C ASN A 122 -14.11 -13.83 6.38
N ASP A 123 -14.92 -12.79 6.60
CA ASP A 123 -14.92 -11.60 5.77
C ASP A 123 -13.65 -10.77 6.01
N ILE A 124 -13.23 -10.60 7.27
CA ILE A 124 -11.93 -9.96 7.61
C ILE A 124 -10.76 -10.70 6.96
N ALA A 125 -10.77 -12.04 6.94
CA ALA A 125 -9.71 -12.81 6.29
C ALA A 125 -9.63 -12.51 4.79
N LYS A 126 -10.77 -12.50 4.08
CA LYS A 126 -10.83 -12.13 2.65
C LYS A 126 -10.38 -10.70 2.39
N GLU A 127 -10.76 -9.77 3.27
CA GLU A 127 -10.39 -8.35 3.14
C GLU A 127 -8.90 -8.13 3.41
N ASN A 128 -8.29 -8.90 4.32
CA ASN A 128 -6.85 -8.92 4.53
C ASN A 128 -6.11 -9.37 3.26
N ASP A 129 -6.59 -10.43 2.61
CA ASP A 129 -6.00 -10.91 1.36
C ASP A 129 -6.13 -9.86 0.24
N GLN A 130 -7.28 -9.18 0.14
CA GLN A 130 -7.50 -8.12 -0.83
C GLN A 130 -6.61 -6.91 -0.56
N LEU A 131 -6.46 -6.52 0.72
CA LEU A 131 -5.58 -5.42 1.13
C LEU A 131 -4.12 -5.76 0.80
N ALA A 132 -3.67 -6.98 1.13
CA ALA A 132 -2.32 -7.45 0.81
C ALA A 132 -2.04 -7.44 -0.70
N ALA A 133 -2.99 -7.90 -1.51
CA ALA A 133 -2.89 -7.84 -2.97
C ALA A 133 -2.80 -6.40 -3.49
N SER A 134 -3.64 -5.49 -2.98
CA SER A 134 -3.62 -4.07 -3.35
C SER A 134 -2.29 -3.40 -2.97
N LYS A 135 -1.75 -3.68 -1.78
CA LYS A 135 -0.42 -3.21 -1.32
C LYS A 135 0.70 -3.66 -2.25
N ARG A 136 0.69 -4.95 -2.66
CA ARG A 136 1.69 -5.49 -3.60
C ARG A 136 1.66 -4.75 -4.93
N ILE A 137 0.48 -4.42 -5.45
CA ILE A 137 0.33 -3.66 -6.70
C ILE A 137 0.93 -2.26 -6.56
N VAL A 138 0.61 -1.52 -5.48
CA VAL A 138 1.19 -0.19 -5.21
C VAL A 138 2.70 -0.28 -5.12
N ASN A 139 3.23 -1.19 -4.31
CA ASN A 139 4.67 -1.34 -4.11
C ASN A 139 5.40 -1.77 -5.40
N SER A 140 4.78 -2.60 -6.23
CA SER A 140 5.32 -2.94 -7.54
C SER A 140 5.44 -1.71 -8.45
N ASN A 141 4.40 -0.88 -8.51
CA ASN A 141 4.42 0.37 -9.30
C ASN A 141 5.45 1.37 -8.77
N ILE A 142 5.57 1.50 -7.45
CA ILE A 142 6.61 2.33 -6.79
C ILE A 142 8.00 1.80 -7.15
N SER A 143 8.21 0.49 -7.11
CA SER A 143 9.49 -0.14 -7.47
C SER A 143 9.91 0.22 -8.89
N ILE A 144 8.98 0.14 -9.85
CA ILE A 144 9.26 0.47 -11.26
C ILE A 144 9.63 1.95 -11.40
N LEU A 145 8.88 2.85 -10.76
CA LEU A 145 9.21 4.28 -10.79
C LEU A 145 10.58 4.54 -10.15
N ASN A 146 10.85 3.97 -8.99
CA ASN A 146 12.11 4.14 -8.27
C ASN A 146 13.31 3.63 -9.10
N GLN A 147 13.15 2.50 -9.81
CA GLN A 147 14.17 2.01 -10.74
C GLN A 147 14.45 3.02 -11.86
N LEU A 148 13.41 3.62 -12.46
CA LEU A 148 13.59 4.65 -13.48
C LEU A 148 14.34 5.86 -12.92
N VAL A 149 14.01 6.29 -11.70
CA VAL A 149 14.63 7.46 -11.05
C VAL A 149 16.13 7.27 -10.81
N VAL A 150 16.59 6.05 -10.48
CA VAL A 150 17.99 5.78 -10.13
C VAL A 150 18.84 5.30 -11.31
N THR A 151 18.22 4.78 -12.38
CA THR A 151 18.94 4.14 -13.48
C THR A 151 19.45 5.16 -14.49
N PHE A 152 20.78 5.15 -14.76
CA PHE A 152 21.38 5.95 -15.83
C PHE A 152 20.99 5.39 -17.22
N PRO A 153 20.74 6.24 -18.23
CA PRO A 153 20.76 7.71 -18.23
C PRO A 153 19.42 8.36 -17.80
N VAL A 154 18.39 7.59 -17.46
CA VAL A 154 17.03 8.08 -17.13
C VAL A 154 17.05 8.93 -15.85
N SER A 155 17.97 8.67 -14.92
CA SER A 155 18.17 9.47 -13.70
C SER A 155 18.43 10.96 -13.97
N ILE A 156 19.04 11.31 -15.12
CA ILE A 156 19.21 12.71 -15.54
C ILE A 156 17.85 13.36 -15.80
N VAL A 157 16.96 12.63 -16.49
CA VAL A 157 15.58 13.10 -16.76
C VAL A 157 14.81 13.29 -15.45
N ALA A 158 14.94 12.34 -14.52
CA ALA A 158 14.32 12.40 -13.19
C ALA A 158 14.79 13.64 -12.41
N ALA A 159 16.11 13.91 -12.39
CA ALA A 159 16.68 15.06 -11.72
C ALA A 159 16.17 16.39 -12.29
N ILE A 160 16.14 16.54 -13.63
CA ILE A 160 15.64 17.74 -14.31
C ILE A 160 14.14 17.95 -14.00
N ARG A 161 13.37 16.87 -13.92
CA ARG A 161 11.93 16.90 -13.60
C ARG A 161 11.63 17.05 -12.11
N GLY A 162 12.64 16.95 -11.24
CA GLY A 162 12.46 16.97 -9.78
C GLY A 162 11.72 15.73 -9.24
N ILE A 163 11.69 14.64 -10.00
CA ILE A 163 11.04 13.38 -9.58
C ILE A 163 12.01 12.62 -8.66
N LYS A 164 11.55 12.34 -7.44
CA LYS A 164 12.32 11.63 -6.41
C LYS A 164 11.75 10.22 -6.23
N GLN A 165 12.52 9.39 -5.54
CA GLN A 165 12.03 8.08 -5.09
C GLN A 165 10.83 8.24 -4.17
N VAL A 166 9.86 7.34 -4.32
CA VAL A 166 8.65 7.24 -3.51
C VAL A 166 8.86 6.15 -2.48
N GLU A 167 8.44 6.39 -1.25
CA GLU A 167 8.46 5.40 -0.17
C GLU A 167 7.45 4.28 -0.44
N PHE A 168 7.78 3.07 0.01
CA PHE A 168 6.89 1.92 -0.08
C PHE A 168 5.83 1.94 1.02
N LEU A 169 4.67 1.38 0.74
CA LEU A 169 3.73 0.98 1.78
C LEU A 169 4.39 -0.12 2.64
N ARG A 170 4.25 0.00 3.97
CA ARG A 170 4.82 -0.98 4.90
C ARG A 170 4.20 -2.35 4.66
N GLU A 171 5.06 -3.36 4.61
CA GLU A 171 4.63 -4.76 4.73
C GLU A 171 4.36 -5.04 6.20
N ASP A 172 3.26 -5.75 6.48
CA ASP A 172 2.96 -6.15 7.86
C ASP A 172 4.03 -7.14 8.32
N ILE A 173 4.73 -6.77 9.38
CA ILE A 173 5.81 -7.59 9.99
C ILE A 173 5.23 -8.90 10.57
N SER A 174 3.91 -8.97 10.75
CA SER A 174 3.20 -10.15 11.28
C SER A 174 3.29 -11.40 10.38
N GLU A 175 3.58 -11.25 9.07
CA GLU A 175 3.81 -12.41 8.17
C GLU A 175 5.23 -12.96 8.24
N LYS A 176 6.19 -12.25 8.81
CA LYS A 176 7.48 -12.82 9.14
C LYS A 176 7.33 -13.61 10.46
N LYS A 177 6.77 -14.81 10.37
CA LYS A 177 6.97 -15.79 11.45
C LYS A 177 8.47 -15.88 11.65
N ASP A 178 8.91 -15.48 12.83
CA ASP A 178 10.30 -15.70 13.25
C ASP A 178 10.52 -17.22 13.30
N ILE A 179 11.11 -17.74 12.23
CA ILE A 179 11.48 -19.15 12.13
C ILE A 179 12.83 -19.44 12.80
N SER A 180 13.43 -18.45 13.47
CA SER A 180 14.69 -18.62 14.21
C SER A 180 14.58 -19.60 15.38
N GLY A 181 13.37 -19.95 15.82
CA GLY A 181 13.10 -20.93 16.85
C GLY A 181 12.84 -22.36 16.35
N PHE A 182 12.86 -22.61 15.03
CA PHE A 182 12.75 -23.98 14.51
C PHE A 182 14.13 -24.66 14.60
N ASP A 183 14.24 -25.61 15.53
CA ASP A 183 15.40 -26.50 15.62
C ASP A 183 15.35 -27.49 14.44
N TYR A 184 16.30 -27.35 13.51
CA TYR A 184 16.48 -28.25 12.36
C TYR A 184 17.41 -29.43 12.67
N SER A 185 17.72 -29.72 13.94
CA SER A 185 18.49 -30.89 14.31
C SER A 185 17.68 -32.17 14.12
N VAL A 186 17.92 -32.87 13.01
CA VAL A 186 17.51 -34.26 12.77
C VAL A 186 18.63 -35.19 13.20
#